data_0bea6f4d540db495e33b783916ff6ad6
#
_entry.id   0bea6f4d540db495e33b783916ff6ad6
#
_cell.length_a   1.000
_cell.length_b   1.000
_cell.length_c   1.000
_cell.angle_alpha   90.00
_cell.angle_beta   90.00
_cell.angle_gamma   90.00
#
_symmetry.space_group_name_H-M   'P 1'
#
loop_
_entity.id
_entity.type
_entity.pdbx_description
1 polymer ?
#
loop_
_entity_poly.entity_id
_entity_poly.type
_entity_poly.pdbx_seq_one_letter_code
_entity_poly.pdbx_strand_id
1 'polypeptide(L)'
;PRAKIMAMLLLLITIFFPAGWIGYGVIFVCVSVVIILSKLSVSFIWKAMKPMLFMLFFLLVINALVLKTGTVLFTIGSWSLYSDAVFQTLYIAVRLLLMIMITTCLTATTKPLEMTLGIEDLLSPFQKIGLPSHEIAMLISIALRFIPDLIDETTRIIKAQESRGVDMKEGKLME
;
A
#
# COMPACT_ATOMS: atom_id res chain seq x y z
N PRO A 1 13.06 -12.18 5.19
CA PRO A 1 12.21 -11.37 4.28
C PRO A 1 11.11 -12.19 3.62
N ARG A 2 11.39 -13.42 3.10
CA ARG A 2 10.43 -14.31 2.41
C ARG A 2 9.14 -14.56 3.19
N ALA A 3 9.25 -14.95 4.47
CA ALA A 3 8.10 -15.27 5.31
C ALA A 3 7.20 -14.05 5.55
N LYS A 4 7.77 -12.83 5.66
CA LYS A 4 6.98 -11.59 5.82
C LYS A 4 6.16 -11.28 4.57
N ILE A 5 6.77 -11.39 3.40
CA ILE A 5 6.09 -11.12 2.12
C ILE A 5 4.99 -12.16 1.89
N MET A 6 5.27 -13.44 2.11
CA MET A 6 4.26 -14.51 2.00
C MET A 6 3.11 -14.31 2.98
N ALA A 7 3.40 -14.04 4.24
CA ALA A 7 2.36 -13.83 5.25
C ALA A 7 1.47 -12.64 4.91
N MET A 8 2.06 -11.53 4.44
CA MET A 8 1.28 -10.35 4.04
C MET A 8 0.49 -10.55 2.76
N LEU A 9 1.03 -11.28 1.77
CA LEU A 9 0.29 -11.68 0.59
C LEU A 9 -0.89 -12.58 0.94
N LEU A 10 -0.69 -13.56 1.82
CA LEU A 10 -1.78 -14.41 2.31
C LEU A 10 -2.85 -13.61 3.04
N LEU A 11 -2.46 -12.65 3.90
CA LEU A 11 -3.41 -11.76 4.56
C LEU A 11 -4.19 -10.91 3.55
N LEU A 12 -3.52 -10.36 2.53
CA LEU A 12 -4.18 -9.60 1.46
C LEU A 12 -5.18 -10.47 0.70
N ILE A 13 -4.81 -11.69 0.35
CA ILE A 13 -5.71 -12.64 -0.33
C ILE A 13 -6.89 -12.99 0.58
N THR A 14 -6.65 -13.24 1.86
CA THR A 14 -7.69 -13.59 2.83
C THR A 14 -8.74 -12.49 2.99
N ILE A 15 -8.38 -11.21 2.86
CA ILE A 15 -9.31 -10.09 2.87
C ILE A 15 -10.31 -10.15 1.70
N PHE A 16 -9.93 -10.74 0.57
CA PHE A 16 -10.82 -10.89 -0.59
C PHE A 16 -11.85 -12.01 -0.42
N PHE A 17 -11.59 -12.96 0.46
CA PHE A 17 -12.59 -13.98 0.76
C PHE A 17 -13.73 -13.39 1.61
N PRO A 18 -14.97 -13.76 1.31
CA PRO A 18 -16.15 -13.30 2.07
C PRO A 18 -16.22 -13.99 3.44
N ALA A 19 -15.33 -13.60 4.34
CA ALA A 19 -15.24 -14.17 5.69
C ALA A 19 -16.25 -13.57 6.69
N GLY A 20 -17.13 -12.69 6.24
CA GLY A 20 -18.08 -11.98 7.09
C GLY A 20 -17.40 -11.05 8.11
N TRP A 21 -18.18 -10.48 9.01
CA TRP A 21 -17.69 -9.54 10.04
C TRP A 21 -16.68 -10.17 11.01
N ILE A 22 -16.84 -11.46 11.32
CA ILE A 22 -15.95 -12.21 12.22
C ILE A 22 -14.56 -12.34 11.59
N GLY A 23 -14.49 -12.67 10.30
CA GLY A 23 -13.22 -12.77 9.58
C GLY A 23 -12.44 -11.46 9.55
N TYR A 24 -13.12 -10.34 9.29
CA TYR A 24 -12.47 -9.02 9.36
C TYR A 24 -12.00 -8.66 10.76
N GLY A 25 -12.75 -9.05 11.81
CA GLY A 25 -12.32 -8.87 13.20
C GLY A 25 -11.02 -9.60 13.51
N VAL A 26 -10.90 -10.86 13.09
CA VAL A 26 -9.67 -11.66 13.27
C VAL A 26 -8.49 -11.04 12.52
N ILE A 27 -8.69 -10.66 11.26
CA ILE A 27 -7.63 -10.02 10.46
C ILE A 27 -7.20 -8.69 11.09
N PHE A 28 -8.16 -7.88 11.58
CA PHE A 28 -7.88 -6.63 12.25
C PHE A 28 -7.01 -6.83 13.49
N VAL A 29 -7.33 -7.83 14.33
CA VAL A 29 -6.53 -8.17 15.51
C VAL A 29 -5.12 -8.61 15.09
N CYS A 30 -4.99 -9.51 14.11
CA CYS A 30 -3.70 -9.95 13.62
C CYS A 30 -2.84 -8.79 13.10
N VAL A 31 -3.42 -7.91 12.28
CA VAL A 31 -2.71 -6.76 11.71
C VAL A 31 -2.34 -5.76 12.82
N SER A 32 -3.21 -5.53 13.79
CA SER A 32 -2.92 -4.64 14.93
C SER A 32 -1.76 -5.16 15.77
N VAL A 33 -1.69 -6.46 16.03
CA VAL A 33 -0.56 -7.09 16.73
C VAL A 33 0.74 -6.89 15.95
N VAL A 34 0.72 -7.09 14.63
CA VAL A 34 1.91 -6.89 13.77
C VAL A 34 2.37 -5.43 13.81
N ILE A 35 1.45 -4.46 13.78
CA ILE A 35 1.77 -3.03 13.83
C ILE A 35 2.40 -2.66 15.18
N ILE A 36 1.84 -3.16 16.28
CA ILE A 36 2.38 -2.91 17.64
C ILE A 36 3.80 -3.49 17.76
N LEU A 37 4.01 -4.72 17.30
CA LEU A 37 5.32 -5.36 17.30
C LEU A 37 6.35 -4.64 16.41
N SER A 38 5.88 -4.04 15.30
CA SER A 38 6.70 -3.27 14.37
C SER A 38 7.04 -1.86 14.86
N LYS A 39 6.49 -1.43 16.01
CA LYS A 39 6.68 -0.07 16.59
C LYS A 39 6.38 1.06 15.59
N LEU A 40 5.43 0.84 14.70
CA LEU A 40 5.03 1.84 13.71
C LEU A 40 4.25 2.96 14.37
N SER A 41 4.53 4.20 13.97
CA SER A 41 3.78 5.35 14.44
C SER A 41 2.35 5.32 13.91
N VAL A 42 1.38 5.39 14.82
CA VAL A 42 -0.06 5.49 14.46
C VAL A 42 -0.31 6.72 13.57
N SER A 43 0.46 7.79 13.75
CA SER A 43 0.40 8.99 12.91
C SER A 43 0.68 8.70 11.44
N PHE A 44 1.56 7.74 11.14
CA PHE A 44 1.88 7.34 9.76
C PHE A 44 0.69 6.64 9.10
N ILE A 45 0.03 5.76 9.84
CA ILE A 45 -1.19 5.07 9.38
C ILE A 45 -2.31 6.08 9.16
N TRP A 46 -2.48 7.04 10.10
CA TRP A 46 -3.51 8.08 9.99
C TRP A 46 -3.33 8.97 8.75
N LYS A 47 -2.08 9.34 8.45
CA LYS A 47 -1.76 10.10 7.23
C LYS A 47 -2.08 9.31 5.95
N ALA A 48 -1.84 8.01 5.95
CA ALA A 48 -2.17 7.13 4.82
C ALA A 48 -3.69 6.98 4.63
N MET A 49 -4.46 7.06 5.73
CA MET A 49 -5.94 6.95 5.68
C MET A 49 -6.63 8.23 5.23
N LYS A 50 -6.04 9.41 5.45
CA LYS A 50 -6.67 10.71 5.19
C LYS A 50 -7.23 10.86 3.76
N PRO A 51 -6.51 10.55 2.68
CA PRO A 51 -7.03 10.63 1.32
C PRO A 51 -8.17 9.63 1.06
N MET A 52 -8.16 8.50 1.75
CA MET A 52 -9.18 7.47 1.62
C MET A 52 -10.54 7.91 2.21
N LEU A 53 -10.55 8.72 3.27
CA LEU A 53 -11.79 9.22 3.87
C LEU A 53 -12.62 10.02 2.85
N PHE A 54 -11.97 10.82 2.00
CA PHE A 54 -12.65 11.54 0.92
C PHE A 54 -13.29 10.60 -0.09
N MET A 55 -12.55 9.54 -0.50
CA MET A 55 -13.06 8.52 -1.41
C MET A 55 -14.23 7.74 -0.80
N LEU A 56 -14.16 7.41 0.51
CA LEU A 56 -15.23 6.71 1.22
C LEU A 56 -16.50 7.58 1.32
N PHE A 57 -16.36 8.87 1.56
CA PHE A 57 -17.49 9.79 1.55
C PHE A 57 -18.18 9.81 0.19
N PHE A 58 -17.41 9.90 -0.89
CA PHE A 58 -17.94 9.86 -2.25
C PHE A 58 -18.61 8.52 -2.58
N LEU A 59 -18.02 7.41 -2.14
CA LEU A 59 -18.59 6.07 -2.27
C LEU A 59 -19.93 5.94 -1.52
N LEU A 60 -20.01 6.51 -0.31
CA LEU A 60 -21.26 6.52 0.46
C LEU A 60 -22.35 7.28 -0.28
N VAL A 61 -22.04 8.42 -0.86
CA VAL A 61 -22.99 9.21 -1.66
C VAL A 61 -23.46 8.40 -2.88
N ILE A 62 -22.56 7.75 -3.60
CA ILE A 62 -22.93 6.91 -4.76
C ILE A 62 -23.79 5.73 -4.32
N ASN A 63 -23.40 5.00 -3.28
CA ASN A 63 -24.17 3.87 -2.79
C ASN A 63 -25.56 4.28 -2.29
N ALA A 64 -25.68 5.45 -1.65
CA ALA A 64 -26.96 6.01 -1.22
C ALA A 64 -27.89 6.35 -2.41
N LEU A 65 -27.30 6.71 -3.56
CA LEU A 65 -28.07 7.00 -4.77
C LEU A 65 -28.48 5.75 -5.55
N VAL A 66 -27.58 4.75 -5.59
CA VAL A 66 -27.73 3.55 -6.45
C VAL A 66 -28.46 2.42 -5.72
N LEU A 67 -28.11 2.17 -4.46
CA LEU A 67 -28.65 1.08 -3.65
C LEU A 67 -29.95 1.53 -2.99
N LYS A 68 -31.07 1.02 -3.51
CA LYS A 68 -32.43 1.25 -2.97
C LYS A 68 -32.97 -0.01 -2.30
N THR A 69 -32.09 -0.82 -1.68
CA THR A 69 -32.44 -2.08 -1.01
C THR A 69 -32.24 -1.97 0.50
N GLY A 70 -33.05 -2.69 1.25
CA GLY A 70 -33.01 -2.69 2.72
C GLY A 70 -34.04 -1.77 3.38
N THR A 71 -33.91 -1.61 4.70
CA THR A 71 -34.80 -0.72 5.48
C THR A 71 -34.38 0.74 5.32
N VAL A 72 -35.35 1.62 5.17
CA VAL A 72 -35.12 3.05 5.07
C VAL A 72 -34.70 3.58 6.43
N LEU A 73 -33.47 4.10 6.55
CA LEU A 73 -32.96 4.67 7.80
C LEU A 73 -33.35 6.14 7.93
N PHE A 74 -33.31 6.88 6.84
CA PHE A 74 -33.59 8.30 6.85
C PHE A 74 -34.13 8.76 5.50
N THR A 75 -35.20 9.58 5.52
CA THR A 75 -35.78 10.20 4.32
C THR A 75 -35.71 11.71 4.43
N ILE A 76 -35.09 12.35 3.44
CA ILE A 76 -35.11 13.81 3.27
C ILE A 76 -35.77 14.12 1.92
N GLY A 77 -37.08 14.42 1.95
CA GLY A 77 -37.83 14.71 0.74
C GLY A 77 -37.88 13.52 -0.21
N SER A 78 -37.33 13.66 -1.42
CA SER A 78 -37.27 12.59 -2.44
C SER A 78 -36.09 11.61 -2.27
N TRP A 79 -35.25 11.80 -1.25
CA TRP A 79 -34.05 10.99 -1.02
C TRP A 79 -34.25 10.08 0.20
N SER A 80 -34.06 8.78 -0.02
CA SER A 80 -34.12 7.76 1.03
C SER A 80 -32.75 7.10 1.17
N LEU A 81 -32.18 7.20 2.37
CA LEU A 81 -30.97 6.47 2.73
C LEU A 81 -31.35 5.08 3.20
N TYR A 82 -30.88 4.05 2.51
CA TYR A 82 -31.14 2.65 2.83
C TYR A 82 -30.04 2.07 3.72
N SER A 83 -30.41 1.16 4.61
CA SER A 83 -29.46 0.50 5.52
C SER A 83 -28.36 -0.25 4.76
N ASP A 84 -28.71 -0.90 3.66
CA ASP A 84 -27.77 -1.68 2.87
C ASP A 84 -26.66 -0.81 2.25
N ALA A 85 -26.98 0.43 1.86
CA ALA A 85 -25.99 1.37 1.34
C ALA A 85 -24.93 1.72 2.40
N VAL A 86 -25.37 1.91 3.65
CA VAL A 86 -24.48 2.21 4.77
C VAL A 86 -23.64 1.00 5.16
N PHE A 87 -24.27 -0.18 5.30
CA PHE A 87 -23.58 -1.41 5.65
C PHE A 87 -22.56 -1.81 4.60
N GLN A 88 -22.90 -1.69 3.32
CA GLN A 88 -21.98 -2.00 2.23
C GLN A 88 -20.81 -1.02 2.17
N THR A 89 -21.08 0.27 2.36
CA THR A 89 -20.01 1.26 2.43
C THR A 89 -19.10 1.02 3.62
N LEU A 90 -19.65 0.69 4.79
CA LEU A 90 -18.86 0.35 5.98
C LEU A 90 -18.01 -0.91 5.76
N TYR A 91 -18.57 -1.91 5.12
CA TYR A 91 -17.86 -3.15 4.77
C TYR A 91 -16.66 -2.88 3.85
N ILE A 92 -16.87 -2.06 2.81
CA ILE A 92 -15.79 -1.63 1.91
C ILE A 92 -14.76 -0.78 2.66
N ALA A 93 -15.21 0.12 3.55
CA ALA A 93 -14.35 0.97 4.35
C ALA A 93 -13.40 0.15 5.24
N VAL A 94 -13.93 -0.82 5.97
CA VAL A 94 -13.12 -1.72 6.81
C VAL A 94 -12.13 -2.53 5.97
N ARG A 95 -12.57 -3.05 4.83
CA ARG A 95 -11.73 -3.80 3.91
C ARG A 95 -10.55 -2.97 3.39
N LEU A 96 -10.83 -1.74 2.92
CA LEU A 96 -9.79 -0.84 2.42
C LEU A 96 -8.85 -0.40 3.55
N LEU A 97 -9.38 -0.13 4.75
CA LEU A 97 -8.57 0.18 5.92
C LEU A 97 -7.57 -0.94 6.22
N LEU A 98 -8.02 -2.19 6.25
CA LEU A 98 -7.16 -3.34 6.47
C LEU A 98 -6.10 -3.48 5.39
N MET A 99 -6.45 -3.28 4.12
CA MET A 99 -5.50 -3.31 3.01
C MET A 99 -4.41 -2.24 3.18
N ILE A 100 -4.79 -1.00 3.51
CA ILE A 100 -3.84 0.09 3.74
C ILE A 100 -2.94 -0.23 4.94
N MET A 101 -3.50 -0.73 6.03
CA MET A 101 -2.71 -1.11 7.20
C MET A 101 -1.66 -2.17 6.86
N ILE A 102 -2.03 -3.23 6.14
CA ILE A 102 -1.11 -4.30 5.73
C ILE A 102 -0.02 -3.75 4.80
N THR A 103 -0.41 -3.02 3.76
CA THR A 103 0.54 -2.47 2.79
C THR A 103 1.50 -1.47 3.44
N THR A 104 0.99 -0.60 4.30
CA THR A 104 1.78 0.37 5.06
C THR A 104 2.77 -0.34 5.99
N CYS A 105 2.32 -1.40 6.67
CA CYS A 105 3.18 -2.21 7.53
C CYS A 105 4.30 -2.88 6.73
N LEU A 106 4.00 -3.46 5.56
CA LEU A 106 5.00 -4.07 4.69
C LEU A 106 6.05 -3.05 4.24
N THR A 107 5.61 -1.91 3.72
CA THR A 107 6.48 -0.85 3.20
C THR A 107 7.37 -0.26 4.30
N ALA A 108 6.83 -0.08 5.51
CA ALA A 108 7.58 0.49 6.61
C ALA A 108 8.57 -0.49 7.28
N THR A 109 8.30 -1.80 7.20
CA THR A 109 9.11 -2.83 7.89
C THR A 109 10.11 -3.54 6.99
N THR A 110 10.04 -3.34 5.67
CA THR A 110 10.86 -4.07 4.72
C THR A 110 11.59 -3.10 3.79
N LYS A 111 12.92 -3.19 3.75
CA LYS A 111 13.73 -2.37 2.84
C LYS A 111 13.49 -2.80 1.39
N PRO A 112 13.56 -1.88 0.41
CA PRO A 112 13.37 -2.21 -1.00
C PRO A 112 14.25 -3.37 -1.49
N LEU A 113 15.51 -3.41 -1.07
CA LEU A 113 16.44 -4.50 -1.40
C LEU A 113 15.99 -5.85 -0.85
N GLU A 114 15.48 -5.87 0.40
CA GLU A 114 14.96 -7.09 1.02
C GLU A 114 13.66 -7.57 0.35
N MET A 115 12.83 -6.64 -0.12
CA MET A 115 11.63 -6.97 -0.90
C MET A 115 12.01 -7.63 -2.22
N THR A 116 12.99 -7.09 -2.92
CA THR A 116 13.46 -7.64 -4.21
C THR A 116 14.01 -9.06 -4.05
N LEU A 117 14.89 -9.27 -3.06
CA LEU A 117 15.41 -10.59 -2.73
C LEU A 117 14.29 -11.57 -2.33
N GLY A 118 13.28 -11.09 -1.60
CA GLY A 118 12.13 -11.91 -1.23
C GLY A 118 11.27 -12.31 -2.44
N ILE A 119 11.08 -11.40 -3.39
CA ILE A 119 10.36 -11.68 -4.64
C ILE A 119 11.13 -12.64 -5.53
N GLU A 120 12.46 -12.46 -5.65
CA GLU A 120 13.35 -13.40 -6.35
C GLU A 120 13.17 -14.82 -5.84
N ASP A 121 13.25 -14.97 -4.53
CA ASP A 121 13.10 -16.26 -3.88
C ASP A 121 11.71 -16.89 -4.10
N LEU A 122 10.65 -16.08 -4.18
CA LEU A 122 9.31 -16.54 -4.49
C LEU A 122 9.14 -16.92 -5.96
N LEU A 123 9.88 -16.29 -6.86
CA LEU A 123 9.90 -16.60 -8.30
C LEU A 123 10.84 -17.78 -8.65
N SER A 124 11.76 -18.14 -7.75
CA SER A 124 12.71 -19.25 -7.95
C SER A 124 12.05 -20.57 -8.38
N PRO A 125 10.93 -21.04 -7.81
CA PRO A 125 10.28 -22.27 -8.27
C PRO A 125 9.73 -22.17 -9.71
N PHE A 126 9.47 -20.97 -10.21
CA PHE A 126 8.99 -20.75 -11.58
C PHE A 126 10.09 -20.79 -12.63
N GLN A 127 11.37 -20.89 -12.25
CA GLN A 127 12.48 -21.14 -13.17
C GLN A 127 12.26 -22.42 -13.99
N LYS A 128 11.61 -23.43 -13.40
CA LYS A 128 11.28 -24.69 -14.07
C LYS A 128 10.30 -24.53 -15.25
N ILE A 129 9.61 -23.40 -15.34
CA ILE A 129 8.63 -23.09 -16.39
C ILE A 129 9.25 -22.17 -17.46
N GLY A 130 10.60 -21.95 -17.42
CA GLY A 130 11.31 -21.16 -18.43
C GLY A 130 11.38 -19.65 -18.13
N LEU A 131 11.00 -19.20 -16.94
CA LEU A 131 11.20 -17.81 -16.52
C LEU A 131 12.68 -17.59 -16.14
N PRO A 132 13.39 -16.62 -16.74
CA PRO A 132 14.79 -16.30 -16.39
C PRO A 132 14.84 -15.50 -15.07
N SER A 133 14.29 -16.07 -13.99
CA SER A 133 14.16 -15.39 -12.71
C SER A 133 15.52 -15.06 -12.09
N HIS A 134 16.53 -15.89 -12.31
CA HIS A 134 17.88 -15.64 -11.80
C HIS A 134 18.55 -14.45 -12.51
N GLU A 135 18.38 -14.31 -13.82
CA GLU A 135 18.92 -13.19 -14.59
C GLU A 135 18.26 -11.87 -14.19
N ILE A 136 16.93 -11.88 -14.05
CA ILE A 136 16.16 -10.73 -13.60
C ILE A 136 16.59 -10.31 -12.19
N ALA A 137 16.73 -11.26 -11.29
CA ALA A 137 17.14 -11.01 -9.91
C ALA A 137 18.56 -10.44 -9.84
N MET A 138 19.48 -10.99 -10.64
CA MET A 138 20.85 -10.49 -10.73
C MET A 138 20.88 -9.05 -11.24
N LEU A 139 20.11 -8.73 -12.29
CA LEU A 139 19.99 -7.38 -12.83
C LEU A 139 19.44 -6.40 -11.79
N ILE A 140 18.37 -6.79 -11.08
CA ILE A 140 17.77 -5.94 -10.04
C ILE A 140 18.73 -5.76 -8.85
N SER A 141 19.43 -6.81 -8.43
CA SER A 141 20.41 -6.73 -7.34
C SER A 141 21.56 -5.80 -7.69
N ILE A 142 22.07 -5.87 -8.92
CA ILE A 142 23.10 -4.96 -9.41
C ILE A 142 22.56 -3.52 -9.44
N ALA A 143 21.39 -3.30 -10.02
CA ALA A 143 20.76 -1.98 -10.08
C ALA A 143 20.57 -1.38 -8.68
N LEU A 144 20.01 -2.14 -7.74
CA LEU A 144 19.79 -1.68 -6.36
C LEU A 144 21.08 -1.40 -5.59
N ARG A 145 22.18 -2.07 -5.95
CA ARG A 145 23.51 -1.80 -5.39
C ARG A 145 24.09 -0.48 -5.93
N PHE A 146 23.90 -0.22 -7.22
CA PHE A 146 24.44 0.99 -7.85
C PHE A 146 23.63 2.25 -7.56
N ILE A 147 22.32 2.13 -7.27
CA ILE A 147 21.47 3.30 -6.98
C ILE A 147 22.04 4.17 -5.84
N PRO A 148 22.41 3.65 -4.66
CA PRO A 148 23.03 4.47 -3.60
C PRO A 148 24.33 5.17 -4.07
N ASP A 149 25.21 4.42 -4.73
CA ASP A 149 26.49 4.95 -5.22
C ASP A 149 26.28 6.09 -6.22
N LEU A 150 25.31 5.95 -7.14
CA LEU A 150 24.93 6.98 -8.11
C LEU A 150 24.33 8.22 -7.44
N ILE A 151 23.50 8.05 -6.40
CA ILE A 151 22.94 9.17 -5.63
C ILE A 151 24.04 9.94 -4.92
N ASP A 152 25.00 9.23 -4.29
CA ASP A 152 26.10 9.87 -3.59
C ASP A 152 27.02 10.62 -4.56
N GLU A 153 27.34 10.03 -5.71
CA GLU A 153 28.15 10.67 -6.74
C GLU A 153 27.45 11.89 -7.35
N THR A 154 26.15 11.76 -7.66
CA THR A 154 25.33 12.88 -8.14
C THR A 154 25.32 14.02 -7.14
N THR A 155 25.19 13.71 -5.85
CA THR A 155 25.20 14.72 -4.78
C THR A 155 26.55 15.42 -4.69
N ARG A 156 27.67 14.71 -4.87
CA ARG A 156 29.03 15.29 -4.92
C ARG A 156 29.18 16.21 -6.12
N ILE A 157 28.72 15.78 -7.30
CA ILE A 157 28.77 16.60 -8.52
C ILE A 157 27.95 17.88 -8.34
N ILE A 158 26.74 17.79 -7.82
CA ILE A 158 25.88 18.95 -7.56
C ILE A 158 26.60 19.95 -6.63
N LYS A 159 27.14 19.50 -5.50
CA LYS A 159 27.87 20.35 -4.57
C LYS A 159 29.10 21.00 -5.21
N ALA A 160 29.80 20.24 -6.02
CA ALA A 160 30.97 20.79 -6.76
C ALA A 160 30.55 21.86 -7.78
N GLN A 161 29.42 21.71 -8.45
CA GLN A 161 28.90 22.70 -9.38
C GLN A 161 28.34 23.94 -8.66
N GLU A 162 27.64 23.76 -7.54
CA GLU A 162 27.18 24.85 -6.67
C GLU A 162 28.40 25.70 -6.18
N SER A 163 29.51 25.05 -5.81
CA SER A 163 30.75 25.75 -5.41
C SER A 163 31.39 26.54 -6.55
N ARG A 164 31.10 26.18 -7.79
CA ARG A 164 31.54 26.92 -9.00
C ARG A 164 30.55 28.00 -9.45
N GLY A 165 29.50 28.25 -8.68
CA GLY A 165 28.49 29.27 -8.95
C GLY A 165 27.37 28.84 -9.90
N VAL A 166 27.23 27.54 -10.18
CA VAL A 166 26.12 27.02 -10.98
C VAL A 166 24.95 26.71 -10.04
N ASP A 167 23.86 27.44 -10.15
CA ASP A 167 22.64 27.17 -9.36
C ASP A 167 21.80 26.11 -10.05
N MET A 168 21.95 24.86 -9.58
CA MET A 168 21.24 23.71 -10.12
C MET A 168 19.75 23.65 -9.69
N LYS A 169 19.33 24.49 -8.73
CA LYS A 169 17.93 24.56 -8.26
C LYS A 169 17.04 25.43 -9.13
N GLU A 170 17.64 26.39 -9.82
CA GLU A 170 16.93 27.23 -10.79
C GLU A 170 17.07 26.71 -12.24
N GLY A 171 17.60 25.51 -12.43
CA GLY A 171 17.85 24.93 -13.74
C GLY A 171 16.60 24.83 -14.59
N LYS A 172 16.25 25.92 -15.30
CA LYS A 172 15.66 25.81 -16.61
C LYS A 172 16.66 25.08 -17.51
N LEU A 173 16.42 23.79 -17.67
CA LEU A 173 17.04 22.95 -18.69
C LEU A 173 16.46 23.37 -20.05
N MET A 174 16.69 24.63 -20.49
CA MET A 174 16.36 25.11 -21.83
C MET A 174 16.94 26.52 -21.99
N GLU A 175 18.15 26.59 -22.46
CA GLU A 175 18.57 27.49 -23.54
C GLU A 175 19.81 26.92 -24.19
#